data_0f7fc9fe565cdfa23819760147d38024
#
_entry.id   0f7fc9fe565cdfa23819760147d38024
#
_cell.length_a   1.000
_cell.length_b   1.000
_cell.length_c   1.000
_cell.angle_alpha   90.00
_cell.angle_beta   90.00
_cell.angle_gamma   90.00
#
_symmetry.space_group_name_H-M   'P 1'
#
loop_
_entity.id
_entity.type
_entity.pdbx_description
1 polymer ?
#
loop_
_entity_poly.entity_id
_entity_poly.type
_entity_poly.pdbx_seq_one_letter_code
_entity_poly.pdbx_strand_id
1 'polypeptide(L)'
;MGSRGSFVDIDKGDFTFVEGGQTFRKVAMVDDVVVLERFEGGVKAPDYSHSADRIYAVIQTQKAKNKKTGEYETVTRLKQLAFYDKNHDQKISVDFGHPHTGVRPHIHIDRIHDKNVPGIPPTKEQLELANKIIRRLKLDAY
;
A
#
# COMPACT_ATOMS: atom_id res chain seq x y z
N MET A 1 14.27 -20.75 -6.29
CA MET A 1 13.16 -20.39 -5.41
C MET A 1 13.56 -20.19 -3.97
N GLY A 2 14.84 -20.17 -3.68
CA GLY A 2 15.26 -19.96 -2.31
C GLY A 2 14.69 -18.72 -1.65
N SER A 3 14.55 -17.67 -2.42
CA SER A 3 14.00 -16.43 -1.90
C SER A 3 12.55 -16.59 -1.42
N ARG A 4 11.79 -17.47 -2.03
CA ARG A 4 10.40 -17.67 -1.61
C ARG A 4 10.32 -18.32 -0.23
N GLY A 5 11.23 -19.23 0.09
CA GLY A 5 11.27 -19.83 1.43
C GLY A 5 11.53 -18.81 2.52
N SER A 6 12.29 -17.77 2.23
CA SER A 6 12.61 -16.75 3.22
C SER A 6 11.41 -15.84 3.55
N PHE A 7 10.33 -15.93 2.78
CA PHE A 7 9.15 -15.07 2.99
C PHE A 7 8.07 -15.72 3.83
N VAL A 8 8.23 -16.99 4.23
CA VAL A 8 7.17 -17.69 4.99
C VAL A 8 6.92 -17.03 6.35
N ASP A 9 7.91 -16.35 6.89
CA ASP A 9 7.80 -15.70 8.19
C ASP A 9 7.51 -14.20 8.11
N ILE A 10 7.05 -13.71 6.97
CA ILE A 10 6.77 -12.30 6.81
C ILE A 10 5.80 -11.74 7.86
N ASP A 11 4.96 -12.59 8.44
CA ASP A 11 4.00 -12.19 9.45
C ASP A 11 4.60 -12.13 10.86
N LYS A 12 5.84 -12.56 11.05
CA LYS A 12 6.42 -12.77 12.38
C LYS A 12 7.46 -11.79 12.84
N GLY A 13 7.66 -10.71 12.21
CA GLY A 13 8.67 -9.75 12.66
C GLY A 13 9.08 -8.79 11.55
N ASP A 14 10.11 -8.02 11.82
CA ASP A 14 10.64 -7.13 10.80
C ASP A 14 11.23 -7.94 9.66
N PHE A 15 10.86 -7.58 8.47
CA PHE A 15 11.18 -8.35 7.30
C PHE A 15 11.40 -7.43 6.11
N THR A 16 12.53 -7.61 5.44
CA THR A 16 12.84 -6.84 4.25
C THR A 16 12.96 -7.80 3.07
N PHE A 17 12.34 -7.46 1.97
CA PHE A 17 12.41 -8.27 0.76
C PHE A 17 12.42 -7.39 -0.49
N VAL A 18 12.87 -7.98 -1.59
CA VAL A 18 12.94 -7.32 -2.89
C VAL A 18 12.01 -8.04 -3.85
N GLU A 19 11.20 -7.29 -4.55
CA GLU A 19 10.33 -7.82 -5.59
C GLU A 19 10.23 -6.81 -6.73
N GLY A 20 10.44 -7.28 -7.96
CA GLY A 20 10.38 -6.41 -9.14
C GLY A 20 11.36 -5.26 -9.10
N GLY A 21 12.53 -5.46 -8.48
CA GLY A 21 13.54 -4.40 -8.33
C GLY A 21 13.22 -3.38 -7.25
N GLN A 22 12.20 -3.63 -6.44
CA GLN A 22 11.74 -2.72 -5.40
C GLN A 22 11.93 -3.34 -4.03
N THR A 23 12.38 -2.55 -3.07
CA THR A 23 12.63 -3.02 -1.71
C THR A 23 11.49 -2.62 -0.79
N PHE A 24 10.97 -3.60 -0.07
CA PHE A 24 9.89 -3.42 0.91
C PHE A 24 10.35 -3.90 2.27
N ARG A 25 9.85 -3.25 3.31
CA ARG A 25 10.06 -3.69 4.68
C ARG A 25 8.71 -3.81 5.39
N LYS A 26 8.47 -4.95 6.02
CA LYS A 26 7.31 -5.09 6.89
C LYS A 26 7.56 -4.26 8.15
N VAL A 27 6.64 -3.38 8.48
CA VAL A 27 6.78 -2.50 9.64
C VAL A 27 5.71 -2.74 10.69
N ALA A 28 4.59 -3.36 10.31
CA ALA A 28 3.50 -3.60 11.25
C ALA A 28 2.51 -4.64 10.70
N MET A 29 1.62 -5.08 11.58
CA MET A 29 0.41 -5.82 11.22
C MET A 29 -0.78 -5.09 11.81
N VAL A 30 -1.83 -4.91 11.03
CA VAL A 30 -3.11 -4.41 11.53
C VAL A 30 -4.15 -5.46 11.16
N ASP A 31 -4.60 -6.21 12.16
CA ASP A 31 -5.40 -7.41 11.96
C ASP A 31 -4.68 -8.36 10.99
N ASP A 32 -5.27 -8.71 9.86
CA ASP A 32 -4.64 -9.58 8.85
C ASP A 32 -3.89 -8.82 7.77
N VAL A 33 -3.78 -7.51 7.91
CA VAL A 33 -3.11 -6.66 6.92
C VAL A 33 -1.63 -6.52 7.27
N VAL A 34 -0.77 -6.88 6.33
CA VAL A 34 0.68 -6.65 6.46
C VAL A 34 0.97 -5.25 5.95
N VAL A 35 1.58 -4.44 6.81
CA VAL A 35 1.94 -3.06 6.46
C VAL A 35 3.39 -3.03 6.00
N LEU A 36 3.58 -2.58 4.78
CA LEU A 36 4.89 -2.51 4.13
C LEU A 36 5.30 -1.06 3.94
N GLU A 37 6.55 -0.77 4.23
CA GLU A 37 7.16 0.50 3.87
C GLU A 37 8.02 0.29 2.63
N ARG A 38 7.85 1.15 1.64
CA ARG A 38 8.67 1.12 0.44
C ARG A 38 9.76 2.19 0.55
N PHE A 39 11.00 1.78 0.25
CA PHE A 39 12.15 2.64 0.48
C PHE A 39 12.38 3.68 -0.60
N GLU A 40 12.04 3.38 -1.84
CA GLU A 40 12.36 4.29 -2.94
C GLU A 40 11.38 4.15 -4.09
N GLY A 41 11.36 5.17 -4.94
CA GLY A 41 10.52 5.18 -6.13
C GLY A 41 9.08 5.48 -5.86
N GLY A 42 8.23 5.20 -6.83
CA GLY A 42 6.79 5.37 -6.74
C GLY A 42 6.17 4.39 -5.75
N VAL A 43 4.93 4.60 -5.41
CA VAL A 43 4.26 3.79 -4.42
C VAL A 43 3.41 2.74 -5.11
N LYS A 44 3.93 1.55 -5.21
CA LYS A 44 3.24 0.43 -5.81
C LYS A 44 3.46 -0.81 -4.96
N ALA A 45 2.38 -1.48 -4.59
CA ALA A 45 2.46 -2.73 -3.85
C ALA A 45 3.09 -3.83 -4.70
N PRO A 46 3.64 -4.88 -4.08
CA PRO A 46 4.16 -6.02 -4.81
C PRO A 46 3.09 -6.62 -5.73
N ASP A 47 3.50 -7.11 -6.90
CA ASP A 47 2.57 -7.74 -7.83
C ASP A 47 2.01 -9.06 -7.29
N TYR A 48 2.76 -9.74 -6.44
CA TYR A 48 2.39 -11.03 -5.86
C TYR A 48 2.54 -11.00 -4.36
N SER A 49 1.63 -11.69 -3.66
CA SER A 49 1.71 -11.81 -2.21
C SER A 49 2.48 -13.06 -1.79
N HIS A 50 2.96 -13.06 -0.56
CA HIS A 50 3.63 -14.23 0.01
C HIS A 50 2.67 -15.25 0.59
N SER A 51 1.42 -14.86 0.79
CA SER A 51 0.36 -15.74 1.29
C SER A 51 -0.91 -15.52 0.47
N ALA A 52 -1.70 -16.58 0.32
CA ALA A 52 -2.98 -16.49 -0.38
C ALA A 52 -3.92 -15.52 0.35
N ASP A 53 -4.74 -14.83 -0.43
CA ASP A 53 -5.78 -13.91 0.07
C ASP A 53 -5.23 -12.83 1.00
N ARG A 54 -3.99 -12.43 0.80
CA ARG A 54 -3.29 -11.43 1.61
C ARG A 54 -3.76 -10.02 1.28
N ILE A 55 -3.73 -9.15 2.27
CA ILE A 55 -3.89 -7.70 2.07
C ILE A 55 -2.59 -7.04 2.49
N TYR A 56 -2.04 -6.23 1.60
CA TYR A 56 -0.89 -5.37 1.91
C TYR A 56 -1.33 -3.92 1.97
N ALA A 57 -0.82 -3.20 2.96
CA ALA A 57 -0.93 -1.75 3.01
C ALA A 57 0.47 -1.18 2.81
N VAL A 58 0.63 -0.33 1.82
CA VAL A 58 1.93 0.30 1.54
C VAL A 58 1.93 1.72 2.08
N ILE A 59 2.89 2.00 2.94
CA ILE A 59 3.08 3.34 3.50
C ILE A 59 4.39 3.91 2.97
N GLN A 60 4.48 5.22 2.97
CA GLN A 60 5.69 5.92 2.55
C GLN A 60 5.91 7.15 3.43
N THR A 61 7.15 7.32 3.87
CA THR A 61 7.59 8.50 4.60
C THR A 61 8.26 9.45 3.62
N GLN A 62 7.84 10.69 3.63
CA GLN A 62 8.38 11.71 2.74
C GLN A 62 8.33 13.08 3.40
N LYS A 63 9.05 14.04 2.85
CA LYS A 63 9.00 15.42 3.31
C LYS A 63 7.89 16.15 2.58
N ALA A 64 7.07 16.88 3.33
CA ALA A 64 6.00 17.70 2.78
C ALA A 64 6.11 19.11 3.34
N LYS A 65 5.84 20.09 2.51
CA LYS A 65 5.90 21.50 2.90
C LYS A 65 4.62 21.87 3.65
N ASN A 66 4.77 22.42 4.84
CA ASN A 66 3.66 22.99 5.60
C ASN A 66 3.29 24.34 4.97
N LYS A 67 2.09 24.44 4.45
CA LYS A 67 1.64 25.66 3.75
C LYS A 67 1.49 26.86 4.69
N LYS A 68 1.31 26.62 5.98
CA LYS A 68 1.16 27.71 6.96
C LYS A 68 2.49 28.28 7.40
N THR A 69 3.50 27.42 7.61
CA THR A 69 4.80 27.85 8.11
C THR A 69 5.87 27.97 7.03
N GLY A 70 5.65 27.33 5.88
CA GLY A 70 6.64 27.25 4.82
C GLY A 70 7.76 26.25 5.09
N GLU A 71 7.74 25.59 6.22
CA GLU A 71 8.76 24.61 6.61
C GLU A 71 8.41 23.22 6.09
N TYR A 72 9.43 22.38 5.94
CA TYR A 72 9.25 20.98 5.54
C TYR A 72 9.12 20.11 6.76
N GLU A 73 8.15 19.20 6.71
CA GLU A 73 7.87 18.23 7.77
C GLU A 73 7.98 16.82 7.21
N THR A 74 8.38 15.88 8.05
CA THR A 74 8.35 14.47 7.68
C THR A 74 6.96 13.92 7.94
N VAL A 75 6.33 13.37 6.91
CA VAL A 75 4.99 12.78 6.99
C VAL A 75 5.05 11.34 6.51
N THR A 76 4.25 10.49 7.15
CA THR A 76 4.09 9.10 6.73
C THR A 76 2.62 8.88 6.38
N ARG A 77 2.37 8.47 5.14
CA ARG A 77 1.00 8.32 4.63
C ARG A 77 0.77 6.93 4.08
N LEU A 78 -0.47 6.49 4.20
CA LEU A 78 -0.94 5.31 3.49
C LEU A 78 -1.05 5.67 2.01
N LYS A 79 -0.37 4.90 1.17
CA LYS A 79 -0.34 5.17 -0.26
C LYS A 79 -1.16 4.19 -1.07
N GLN A 80 -1.21 2.94 -0.64
CA GLN A 80 -1.93 1.92 -1.39
C GLN A 80 -2.41 0.80 -0.47
N LEU A 81 -3.59 0.25 -0.76
CA LEU A 81 -4.05 -1.03 -0.25
C LEU A 81 -4.10 -1.99 -1.43
N ALA A 82 -3.56 -3.19 -1.27
CA ALA A 82 -3.57 -4.18 -2.32
C ALA A 82 -4.16 -5.49 -1.81
N PHE A 83 -5.09 -6.04 -2.58
CA PHE A 83 -5.82 -7.26 -2.24
C PHE A 83 -5.42 -8.36 -3.21
N TYR A 84 -4.98 -9.48 -2.68
CA TYR A 84 -4.43 -10.60 -3.45
C TYR A 84 -5.37 -11.80 -3.36
N ASP A 85 -5.40 -12.59 -4.42
CA ASP A 85 -6.27 -13.77 -4.48
C ASP A 85 -5.58 -15.03 -3.95
N LYS A 86 -6.27 -16.16 -4.08
CA LYS A 86 -5.75 -17.46 -3.63
C LYS A 86 -4.50 -17.89 -4.40
N ASN A 87 -4.26 -17.32 -5.56
CA ASN A 87 -3.08 -17.61 -6.38
C ASN A 87 -1.96 -16.59 -6.15
N HIS A 88 -2.10 -15.75 -5.14
CA HIS A 88 -1.12 -14.71 -4.79
C HIS A 88 -1.05 -13.55 -5.79
N ASP A 89 -1.99 -13.47 -6.72
CA ASP A 89 -2.05 -12.37 -7.69
C ASP A 89 -2.80 -11.17 -7.13
N GLN A 90 -2.27 -9.98 -7.39
CA GLN A 90 -2.96 -8.75 -7.02
C GLN A 90 -4.20 -8.56 -7.88
N LYS A 91 -5.37 -8.52 -7.27
CA LYS A 91 -6.64 -8.36 -7.98
C LYS A 91 -7.19 -6.95 -7.90
N ILE A 92 -7.10 -6.33 -6.74
CA ILE A 92 -7.62 -4.98 -6.53
C ILE A 92 -6.58 -4.20 -5.76
N SER A 93 -6.37 -2.97 -6.14
CA SER A 93 -5.60 -2.03 -5.33
C SER A 93 -6.37 -0.72 -5.18
N VAL A 94 -6.22 -0.09 -4.01
CA VAL A 94 -6.78 1.24 -3.75
C VAL A 94 -5.60 2.20 -3.69
N ASP A 95 -5.61 3.20 -4.55
CA ASP A 95 -4.55 4.19 -4.63
C ASP A 95 -4.99 5.47 -3.92
N PHE A 96 -4.20 5.90 -2.94
CA PHE A 96 -4.44 7.12 -2.18
C PHE A 96 -3.50 8.25 -2.58
N GLY A 97 -2.54 7.95 -3.46
CA GLY A 97 -1.47 8.89 -3.77
C GLY A 97 -1.84 10.01 -4.73
N HIS A 98 -2.74 9.74 -5.67
CA HIS A 98 -3.11 10.72 -6.69
C HIS A 98 -4.52 10.42 -7.22
N PRO A 99 -5.20 11.43 -7.80
CA PRO A 99 -6.51 11.19 -8.40
C PRO A 99 -6.40 10.53 -9.77
N HIS A 100 -7.43 9.80 -10.15
CA HIS A 100 -7.61 9.30 -11.50
C HIS A 100 -8.96 9.82 -11.99
N THR A 101 -8.97 10.61 -13.07
CA THR A 101 -10.15 11.30 -13.60
C THR A 101 -10.96 12.04 -12.51
N GLY A 102 -10.23 12.68 -11.58
CA GLY A 102 -10.84 13.43 -10.48
C GLY A 102 -11.27 12.59 -9.29
N VAL A 103 -11.10 11.28 -9.32
CA VAL A 103 -11.46 10.39 -8.21
C VAL A 103 -10.24 10.08 -7.37
N ARG A 104 -10.30 10.43 -6.09
CA ARG A 104 -9.24 10.15 -5.12
C ARG A 104 -9.87 9.87 -3.76
N PRO A 105 -9.57 8.73 -3.10
CA PRO A 105 -8.81 7.61 -3.66
C PRO A 105 -9.56 6.87 -4.76
N HIS A 106 -8.85 6.03 -5.50
CA HIS A 106 -9.46 5.25 -6.59
C HIS A 106 -8.93 3.83 -6.60
N ILE A 107 -9.67 2.91 -7.24
CA ILE A 107 -9.25 1.52 -7.32
C ILE A 107 -8.77 1.15 -8.73
N HIS A 108 -7.86 0.18 -8.76
CA HIS A 108 -7.43 -0.51 -9.98
C HIS A 108 -7.83 -1.97 -9.87
N ILE A 109 -8.29 -2.55 -10.97
CA ILE A 109 -8.65 -3.97 -11.03
C ILE A 109 -7.60 -4.67 -11.89
N ASP A 110 -7.09 -5.80 -11.41
CA ASP A 110 -6.06 -6.60 -12.09
C ASP A 110 -4.83 -5.80 -12.50
N ARG A 111 -4.44 -4.79 -11.71
CA ARG A 111 -3.28 -3.93 -11.98
C ARG A 111 -3.39 -3.11 -13.26
N ILE A 112 -4.61 -2.97 -13.78
CA ILE A 112 -4.85 -2.21 -15.00
C ILE A 112 -4.97 -0.73 -14.67
N HIS A 113 -4.24 0.09 -15.41
CA HIS A 113 -4.33 1.54 -15.33
C HIS A 113 -4.60 2.08 -16.73
N ASP A 114 -5.87 2.33 -17.04
CA ASP A 114 -6.29 2.85 -18.33
C ASP A 114 -6.77 4.29 -18.17
N LYS A 115 -6.12 5.21 -18.86
CA LYS A 115 -6.46 6.64 -18.82
C LYS A 115 -7.85 6.94 -19.35
N ASN A 116 -8.38 6.07 -20.20
CA ASN A 116 -9.69 6.25 -20.81
C ASN A 116 -10.84 5.68 -19.98
N VAL A 117 -10.50 4.99 -18.90
CA VAL A 117 -11.51 4.43 -17.99
C VAL A 117 -11.67 5.39 -16.81
N PRO A 118 -12.91 5.77 -16.46
CA PRO A 118 -13.14 6.65 -15.31
C PRO A 118 -12.61 6.03 -14.02
N GLY A 119 -12.14 6.89 -13.11
CA GLY A 119 -11.72 6.44 -11.79
C GLY A 119 -12.88 5.79 -11.06
N ILE A 120 -12.59 4.71 -10.33
CA ILE A 120 -13.58 3.98 -9.55
C ILE A 120 -13.34 4.28 -8.08
N PRO A 121 -14.33 4.79 -7.34
CA PRO A 121 -14.14 5.05 -5.92
C PRO A 121 -14.05 3.74 -5.14
N PRO A 122 -13.30 3.71 -4.01
CA PRO A 122 -13.23 2.53 -3.18
C PRO A 122 -14.57 2.25 -2.48
N THR A 123 -14.75 1.02 -2.06
CA THR A 123 -15.93 0.63 -1.30
C THR A 123 -15.85 1.20 0.13
N LYS A 124 -16.98 1.21 0.81
CA LYS A 124 -17.04 1.63 2.20
C LYS A 124 -16.12 0.80 3.08
N GLU A 125 -16.09 -0.51 2.87
CA GLU A 125 -15.25 -1.43 3.62
C GLU A 125 -13.77 -1.15 3.40
N GLN A 126 -13.39 -0.83 2.17
CA GLN A 126 -12.00 -0.48 1.85
C GLN A 126 -11.58 0.82 2.54
N LEU A 127 -12.46 1.82 2.56
CA LEU A 127 -12.20 3.08 3.25
C LEU A 127 -12.13 2.90 4.77
N GLU A 128 -13.01 2.07 5.33
CA GLU A 128 -12.98 1.76 6.76
C GLU A 128 -11.68 1.08 7.16
N LEU A 129 -11.20 0.15 6.34
CA LEU A 129 -9.93 -0.53 6.57
C LEU A 129 -8.77 0.47 6.50
N ALA A 130 -8.77 1.35 5.50
CA ALA A 130 -7.75 2.40 5.38
C ALA A 130 -7.72 3.29 6.62
N ASN A 131 -8.89 3.75 7.06
CA ASN A 131 -8.99 4.61 8.22
C ASN A 131 -8.54 3.90 9.50
N LYS A 132 -8.83 2.62 9.63
CA LYS A 132 -8.37 1.82 10.76
C LYS A 132 -6.84 1.75 10.81
N ILE A 133 -6.21 1.51 9.66
CA ILE A 133 -4.75 1.45 9.56
C ILE A 133 -4.15 2.81 9.92
N ILE A 134 -4.71 3.88 9.37
CA ILE A 134 -4.24 5.24 9.65
C ILE A 134 -4.30 5.53 11.14
N ARG A 135 -5.41 5.19 11.81
CA ARG A 135 -5.55 5.41 13.25
C ARG A 135 -4.60 4.55 14.06
N ARG A 136 -4.50 3.25 13.73
CA ARG A 136 -3.64 2.30 14.47
C ARG A 136 -2.17 2.69 14.42
N LEU A 137 -1.71 3.13 13.27
CA LEU A 137 -0.32 3.48 13.06
C LEU A 137 -0.05 4.98 13.24
N LYS A 138 -1.07 5.76 13.55
CA LYS A 138 -0.96 7.21 13.71
C LYS A 138 -0.33 7.88 12.50
N LEU A 139 -0.82 7.49 11.33
CA LEU A 139 -0.34 8.05 10.06
C LEU A 139 -0.97 9.41 9.79
N ASP A 140 -0.32 10.18 8.94
CA ASP A 140 -0.87 11.43 8.45
C ASP A 140 -2.02 11.16 7.47
N ALA A 141 -2.88 12.14 7.24
CA ALA A 141 -3.97 12.00 6.28
C ALA A 141 -3.41 11.81 4.87
N TYR A 142 -4.06 10.94 4.11
CA TYR A 142 -3.68 10.71 2.72
C TYR A 142 -4.11 11.82 1.78
#